data_98221b3e29114a9f34fd3d3e4d371b5f
#
_entry.id   98221b3e29114a9f34fd3d3e4d371b5f
#
_cell.length_a   1.000
_cell.length_b   1.000
_cell.length_c   1.000
_cell.angle_alpha   90.00
_cell.angle_beta   90.00
_cell.angle_gamma   90.00
#
_symmetry.space_group_name_H-M   'P 1'
#
loop_
_entity.id
_entity.type
_entity.pdbx_description
1 polymer ?
#
loop_
_entity_poly.entity_id
_entity_poly.type
_entity_poly.pdbx_seq_one_letter_code
_entity_poly.pdbx_strand_id
1 'polypeptide(L)'
;MDFPLLARMSPRYLSWILLTAALTISLPAAVSLPSETAASLPAEAEGPAKAALQAFQDGRHAKAVELATPLAEKGNADALYLLGFAHETGQGAEASRDKALEYYRKAADAKHKDATYRLSFILLASEKEQERDQARQALENAAKDDPAVAGRILGEAYLRGGLSPAADPDKAAFWWKRAGDAGDIPSILLLAGFYEGRFGFPELTDLKESIANYAKAAGLGNAGAMATLGSRLLNGDEKIRDENKGREWLKKAIAEKEYSAYLALGDFEENVKKDLKAALAEYERGKDVGQIDCMLRAANFYLEGRGVEKDTDRGISILTQAAEAGNPIAHFRLAVHHLSGEPPNLIAGYGHLVASASGNLVEAQNELGLFYLSGKLNAADAVAGVAWLTRAAQNGNAQAQSNLATLYERGAAGTPRNLENAGQLYALAANQGHAGATFALARLLSEDSGIKPDLAKAWALATLAAERGEEEAAKLASDIAGRLDDKQLAEARKELETIKSGKPAVEEQAKPADKKDK
;
A
#
# COMPACT_ATOMS: atom_id res chain seq x y z
N MET A 1 13.22 16.88 -19.79
CA MET A 1 13.71 17.15 -18.43
C MET A 1 14.13 15.82 -17.87
N ASP A 2 15.44 15.61 -17.85
CA ASP A 2 16.07 14.36 -17.44
C ASP A 2 15.96 14.20 -15.92
N PHE A 3 15.57 13.02 -15.47
CA PHE A 3 15.60 12.62 -14.07
C PHE A 3 16.85 11.74 -13.80
N PRO A 4 17.97 12.30 -13.34
CA PRO A 4 19.19 11.51 -13.09
C PRO A 4 19.31 10.96 -11.68
N LEU A 5 18.24 10.83 -10.87
CA LEU A 5 18.33 10.46 -9.45
C LEU A 5 18.06 8.97 -9.13
N LEU A 6 17.52 8.18 -10.06
CA LEU A 6 17.19 6.78 -9.82
C LEU A 6 18.32 5.77 -10.10
N ALA A 7 19.41 6.19 -10.73
CA ALA A 7 20.49 5.29 -11.16
C ALA A 7 21.58 5.02 -10.12
N ARG A 8 21.47 5.51 -8.88
CA ARG A 8 22.49 5.35 -7.81
C ARG A 8 21.98 4.77 -6.50
N MET A 9 20.80 4.18 -6.48
CA MET A 9 20.29 3.52 -5.26
C MET A 9 20.66 2.04 -5.27
N SER A 10 21.21 1.54 -4.15
CA SER A 10 21.56 0.13 -3.99
C SER A 10 20.29 -0.76 -4.05
N PRO A 11 20.40 -2.03 -4.47
CA PRO A 11 19.25 -2.96 -4.58
C PRO A 11 18.45 -3.11 -3.28
N ARG A 12 19.07 -2.91 -2.11
CA ARG A 12 18.40 -2.94 -0.80
C ARG A 12 17.55 -1.68 -0.53
N TYR A 13 17.93 -0.54 -1.07
CA TYR A 13 17.11 0.68 -1.00
C TYR A 13 15.86 0.58 -1.87
N LEU A 14 15.97 -0.05 -3.05
CA LEU A 14 14.80 -0.36 -3.88
C LEU A 14 13.87 -1.40 -3.22
N SER A 15 14.40 -2.41 -2.54
CA SER A 15 13.58 -3.37 -1.78
C SER A 15 12.89 -2.69 -0.58
N TRP A 16 13.48 -1.65 0.00
CA TRP A 16 12.87 -0.85 1.05
C TRP A 16 11.67 -0.03 0.55
N ILE A 17 11.81 0.60 -0.62
CA ILE A 17 10.72 1.36 -1.27
C ILE A 17 9.63 0.42 -1.80
N LEU A 18 9.99 -0.75 -2.34
CA LEU A 18 9.02 -1.74 -2.83
C LEU A 18 8.33 -2.49 -1.70
N LEU A 19 8.98 -2.73 -0.55
CA LEU A 19 8.33 -3.32 0.63
C LEU A 19 7.37 -2.32 1.30
N THR A 20 7.67 -1.02 1.28
CA THR A 20 6.74 0.01 1.76
C THR A 20 5.54 0.16 0.83
N ALA A 21 5.69 -0.03 -0.48
CA ALA A 21 4.60 0.00 -1.45
C ALA A 21 3.70 -1.27 -1.39
N ALA A 22 4.27 -2.45 -1.07
CA ALA A 22 3.50 -3.69 -0.90
C ALA A 22 2.77 -3.78 0.45
N LEU A 23 3.18 -3.00 1.46
CA LEU A 23 2.55 -2.92 2.79
C LEU A 23 1.48 -1.82 2.90
N THR A 24 1.22 -1.05 1.84
CA THR A 24 0.13 -0.07 1.78
C THR A 24 -1.26 -0.70 1.55
N ILE A 25 -1.40 -2.02 1.66
CA ILE A 25 -2.71 -2.66 1.76
C ILE A 25 -3.28 -2.31 3.14
N SER A 26 -4.05 -1.22 3.20
CA SER A 26 -5.03 -0.86 4.25
C SER A 26 -4.55 -1.08 5.70
N LEU A 27 -3.42 -0.51 6.08
CA LEU A 27 -3.21 -0.18 7.48
C LEU A 27 -4.19 0.96 7.84
N PRO A 28 -4.98 0.84 8.91
CA PRO A 28 -5.72 2.00 9.38
C PRO A 28 -4.74 3.15 9.60
N ALA A 29 -5.16 4.38 9.31
CA ALA A 29 -4.36 5.61 9.31
C ALA A 29 -3.60 5.93 10.63
N ALA A 30 -3.62 5.02 11.61
CA ALA A 30 -3.01 5.16 12.93
C ALA A 30 -1.64 4.44 13.08
N VAL A 31 -1.12 3.81 12.02
CA VAL A 31 0.23 3.25 12.05
C VAL A 31 1.15 4.11 11.18
N SER A 32 1.30 5.36 11.58
CA SER A 32 2.43 6.17 11.12
C SER A 32 3.72 5.48 11.56
N LEU A 33 4.55 5.16 10.56
CA LEU A 33 5.88 4.61 10.80
C LEU A 33 6.66 5.52 11.77
N PRO A 34 7.57 4.99 12.59
CA PRO A 34 8.39 5.78 13.52
C PRO A 34 9.20 6.92 12.88
N SER A 35 9.20 7.03 11.54
CA SER A 35 9.81 8.15 10.81
C SER A 35 9.25 9.52 11.18
N GLU A 36 7.98 9.62 11.60
CA GLU A 36 7.39 10.92 11.99
C GLU A 36 7.70 11.31 13.43
N THR A 37 7.77 10.35 14.36
CA THR A 37 8.14 10.63 15.75
C THR A 37 9.65 10.76 15.97
N ALA A 38 10.47 10.16 15.10
CA ALA A 38 11.93 10.23 15.17
C ALA A 38 12.54 11.45 14.44
N ALA A 39 11.74 12.23 13.72
CA ALA A 39 12.19 13.37 12.92
C ALA A 39 11.95 14.74 13.55
N SER A 40 11.32 14.81 14.74
CA SER A 40 11.08 16.08 15.41
C SER A 40 12.11 16.34 16.53
N LEU A 41 12.57 17.56 16.60
CA LEU A 41 13.24 18.06 17.81
C LEU A 41 12.26 18.03 18.99
N PRO A 42 12.74 17.86 20.24
CA PRO A 42 11.89 17.93 21.42
C PRO A 42 11.03 19.19 21.38
N ALA A 43 9.73 19.04 21.64
CA ALA A 43 8.80 20.16 21.60
C ALA A 43 9.12 21.21 22.69
N GLU A 44 9.71 20.76 23.80
CA GLU A 44 10.08 21.61 24.91
C GLU A 44 11.45 21.18 25.47
N ALA A 45 12.39 22.11 25.53
CA ALA A 45 13.60 21.95 26.31
C ALA A 45 13.53 22.82 27.58
N GLU A 46 13.88 22.23 28.67
CA GLU A 46 14.14 22.95 29.92
C GLU A 46 15.65 23.16 30.08
N GLY A 47 16.06 24.31 30.60
CA GLY A 47 17.45 24.56 30.92
C GLY A 47 18.28 25.29 29.84
N PRO A 48 19.62 25.12 29.86
CA PRO A 48 20.55 25.94 29.06
C PRO A 48 20.35 25.86 27.55
N ALA A 49 19.87 24.73 27.01
CA ALA A 49 19.68 24.51 25.57
C ALA A 49 18.38 25.10 25.02
N LYS A 50 17.48 25.60 25.89
CA LYS A 50 16.16 26.13 25.49
C LYS A 50 16.26 27.20 24.40
N ALA A 51 17.18 28.14 24.53
CA ALA A 51 17.36 29.21 23.57
C ALA A 51 17.86 28.70 22.20
N ALA A 52 18.68 27.66 22.18
CA ALA A 52 19.17 27.04 20.96
C ALA A 52 18.02 26.27 20.24
N LEU A 53 17.25 25.50 20.98
CA LEU A 53 16.08 24.78 20.47
C LEU A 53 15.00 25.71 19.93
N GLN A 54 14.68 26.78 20.65
CA GLN A 54 13.74 27.81 20.20
C GLN A 54 14.23 28.47 18.90
N ALA A 55 15.52 28.81 18.82
CA ALA A 55 16.08 29.39 17.61
C ALA A 55 15.97 28.42 16.41
N PHE A 56 16.10 27.12 16.65
CA PHE A 56 15.96 26.10 15.61
C PHE A 56 14.51 25.97 15.14
N GLN A 57 13.56 25.91 16.06
CA GLN A 57 12.11 25.88 15.79
C GLN A 57 11.61 27.13 15.02
N ASP A 58 12.18 28.28 15.32
CA ASP A 58 11.92 29.55 14.62
C ASP A 58 12.57 29.63 13.22
N GLY A 59 13.22 28.57 12.74
CA GLY A 59 13.94 28.55 11.45
C GLY A 59 15.29 29.26 11.44
N ARG A 60 15.77 29.77 12.59
CA ARG A 60 17.06 30.44 12.75
C ARG A 60 18.18 29.42 13.02
N HIS A 61 18.32 28.45 12.08
CA HIS A 61 19.14 27.26 12.28
C HIS A 61 20.63 27.56 12.54
N ALA A 62 21.24 28.52 11.81
CA ALA A 62 22.63 28.92 12.05
C ALA A 62 22.83 29.49 13.47
N LYS A 63 21.87 30.29 13.97
CA LYS A 63 21.90 30.82 15.34
C LYS A 63 21.71 29.71 16.39
N ALA A 64 20.88 28.74 16.09
CA ALA A 64 20.68 27.57 16.95
C ALA A 64 21.98 26.78 17.13
N VAL A 65 22.71 26.52 16.03
CA VAL A 65 24.01 25.84 16.07
C VAL A 65 25.06 26.66 16.84
N GLU A 66 25.11 27.99 16.62
CA GLU A 66 26.01 28.89 17.37
C GLU A 66 25.75 28.83 18.89
N LEU A 67 24.47 28.80 19.30
CA LEU A 67 24.09 28.72 20.70
C LEU A 67 24.34 27.32 21.31
N ALA A 68 24.14 26.27 20.54
CA ALA A 68 24.29 24.89 21.00
C ALA A 68 25.76 24.48 21.14
N THR A 69 26.67 24.96 20.29
CA THR A 69 28.08 24.55 20.26
C THR A 69 28.76 24.65 21.64
N PRO A 70 28.79 25.81 22.33
CA PRO A 70 29.46 25.92 23.62
C PRO A 70 28.79 25.10 24.74
N LEU A 71 27.51 24.75 24.58
CA LEU A 71 26.79 23.88 25.50
C LEU A 71 27.14 22.40 25.26
N ALA A 72 27.27 22.00 24.01
CA ALA A 72 27.68 20.67 23.62
C ALA A 72 29.13 20.35 24.04
N GLU A 73 30.01 21.34 23.95
CA GLU A 73 31.39 21.22 24.48
C GLU A 73 31.44 20.95 25.99
N LYS A 74 30.40 21.41 26.72
CA LYS A 74 30.24 21.14 28.15
C LYS A 74 29.45 19.85 28.43
N GLY A 75 29.11 19.08 27.39
CA GLY A 75 28.43 17.81 27.51
C GLY A 75 26.89 17.93 27.70
N ASN A 76 26.29 19.09 27.39
CA ASN A 76 24.83 19.22 27.46
C ASN A 76 24.16 18.30 26.43
N ALA A 77 23.32 17.38 26.90
CA ALA A 77 22.72 16.32 26.08
C ALA A 77 21.79 16.87 24.97
N ASP A 78 20.98 17.88 25.29
CA ASP A 78 20.05 18.49 24.34
C ASP A 78 20.80 19.25 23.23
N ALA A 79 21.89 19.96 23.61
CA ALA A 79 22.73 20.67 22.65
C ALA A 79 23.47 19.70 21.73
N LEU A 80 23.98 18.59 22.26
CA LEU A 80 24.58 17.51 21.47
C LEU A 80 23.57 16.90 20.50
N TYR A 81 22.35 16.63 20.94
CA TYR A 81 21.28 16.13 20.11
C TYR A 81 20.93 17.10 18.97
N LEU A 82 20.79 18.41 19.28
CA LEU A 82 20.53 19.44 18.29
C LEU A 82 21.63 19.53 17.24
N LEU A 83 22.91 19.48 17.63
CA LEU A 83 24.01 19.48 16.66
C LEU A 83 24.01 18.22 15.80
N GLY A 84 23.71 17.05 16.38
CA GLY A 84 23.50 15.82 15.63
C GLY A 84 22.43 15.98 14.55
N PHE A 85 21.29 16.55 14.94
CA PHE A 85 20.17 16.81 14.03
C PHE A 85 20.50 17.84 12.95
N ALA A 86 21.20 18.91 13.29
CA ALA A 86 21.66 19.93 12.36
C ALA A 86 22.58 19.34 11.27
N HIS A 87 23.53 18.47 11.64
CA HIS A 87 24.40 17.78 10.69
C HIS A 87 23.70 16.68 9.91
N GLU A 88 22.68 16.03 10.45
CA GLU A 88 21.88 15.05 9.74
C GLU A 88 21.05 15.68 8.63
N THR A 89 20.38 16.80 8.94
CA THR A 89 19.45 17.49 8.03
C THR A 89 20.11 18.54 7.14
N GLY A 90 21.33 18.96 7.46
CA GLY A 90 22.01 20.09 6.80
C GLY A 90 21.43 21.45 7.18
N GLN A 91 20.66 21.55 8.28
CA GLN A 91 20.03 22.79 8.72
C GLN A 91 20.90 23.52 9.74
N GLY A 92 21.49 24.63 9.31
CA GLY A 92 22.39 25.44 10.15
C GLY A 92 23.84 24.94 10.23
N ALA A 93 24.10 23.74 9.76
CA ALA A 93 25.43 23.13 9.64
C ALA A 93 25.52 22.36 8.32
N GLU A 94 26.74 22.10 7.83
CA GLU A 94 26.95 21.23 6.67
C GLU A 94 26.45 19.80 6.97
N ALA A 95 25.69 19.22 6.04
CA ALA A 95 25.21 17.86 6.17
C ALA A 95 26.37 16.85 6.23
N SER A 96 26.41 16.06 7.28
CA SER A 96 27.48 15.06 7.50
C SER A 96 26.97 13.93 8.37
N ARG A 97 26.83 12.73 7.78
CA ARG A 97 26.42 11.52 8.52
C ARG A 97 27.41 11.21 9.66
N ASP A 98 28.69 11.36 9.43
CA ASP A 98 29.70 11.01 10.44
C ASP A 98 29.65 11.95 11.65
N LYS A 99 29.50 13.26 11.42
CA LYS A 99 29.30 14.23 12.50
C LYS A 99 27.98 14.04 13.22
N ALA A 100 26.90 13.75 12.49
CA ALA A 100 25.62 13.45 13.11
C ALA A 100 25.74 12.25 14.05
N LEU A 101 26.34 11.14 13.60
CA LEU A 101 26.58 9.95 14.41
C LEU A 101 27.48 10.25 15.63
N GLU A 102 28.51 11.06 15.48
CA GLU A 102 29.38 11.46 16.57
C GLU A 102 28.62 12.21 17.67
N TYR A 103 27.83 13.22 17.28
CA TYR A 103 27.04 14.01 18.21
C TYR A 103 25.92 13.19 18.86
N TYR A 104 25.24 12.34 18.10
CA TYR A 104 24.20 11.46 18.67
C TYR A 104 24.78 10.42 19.64
N ARG A 105 25.99 9.88 19.39
CA ARG A 105 26.67 9.01 20.35
C ARG A 105 26.96 9.75 21.66
N LYS A 106 27.54 10.95 21.58
CA LYS A 106 27.83 11.77 22.78
C LYS A 106 26.54 12.12 23.54
N ALA A 107 25.45 12.41 22.82
CA ALA A 107 24.15 12.69 23.44
C ALA A 107 23.57 11.43 24.11
N ALA A 108 23.67 10.27 23.45
CA ALA A 108 23.22 8.99 24.01
C ALA A 108 24.02 8.59 25.25
N ASP A 109 25.34 8.80 25.25
CA ASP A 109 26.23 8.59 26.40
C ASP A 109 25.84 9.52 27.57
N ALA A 110 25.37 10.73 27.25
CA ALA A 110 24.79 11.67 28.20
C ALA A 110 23.31 11.35 28.56
N LYS A 111 22.81 10.14 28.21
CA LYS A 111 21.47 9.61 28.52
C LYS A 111 20.31 10.36 27.85
N HIS A 112 20.54 11.01 26.72
CA HIS A 112 19.47 11.60 25.93
C HIS A 112 18.71 10.51 25.18
N LYS A 113 17.46 10.26 25.55
CA LYS A 113 16.64 9.16 25.00
C LYS A 113 16.46 9.25 23.50
N ASP A 114 16.04 10.42 22.99
CA ASP A 114 15.78 10.61 21.56
C ASP A 114 17.06 10.44 20.71
N ALA A 115 18.23 10.83 21.29
CA ALA A 115 19.51 10.58 20.62
C ALA A 115 19.81 9.08 20.49
N THR A 116 19.50 8.29 21.52
CA THR A 116 19.64 6.83 21.47
C THR A 116 18.77 6.23 20.38
N TYR A 117 17.52 6.65 20.28
CA TYR A 117 16.59 6.16 19.25
C TYR A 117 17.03 6.62 17.86
N ARG A 118 17.38 7.88 17.69
CA ARG A 118 17.82 8.42 16.39
C ARG A 118 19.09 7.76 15.89
N LEU A 119 20.09 7.63 16.78
CA LEU A 119 21.31 6.87 16.51
C LEU A 119 20.99 5.45 16.05
N SER A 120 20.11 4.76 16.77
CA SER A 120 19.71 3.39 16.45
C SER A 120 19.06 3.30 15.07
N PHE A 121 18.19 4.23 14.69
CA PHE A 121 17.60 4.26 13.34
C PHE A 121 18.65 4.38 12.24
N ILE A 122 19.62 5.30 12.42
CA ILE A 122 20.68 5.51 11.43
C ILE A 122 21.56 4.25 11.31
N LEU A 123 21.85 3.58 12.43
CA LEU A 123 22.67 2.37 12.47
C LEU A 123 21.92 1.14 11.95
N LEU A 124 20.62 1.02 12.19
CA LEU A 124 19.77 -0.05 11.64
C LEU A 124 19.69 -0.01 10.10
N ALA A 125 19.75 1.18 9.51
CA ALA A 125 19.77 1.35 8.06
C ALA A 125 21.13 1.04 7.41
N SER A 126 22.18 0.76 8.22
CA SER A 126 23.51 0.47 7.71
C SER A 126 23.63 -0.92 7.09
N GLU A 127 24.44 -1.04 6.04
CA GLU A 127 24.82 -2.33 5.46
C GLU A 127 25.80 -3.11 6.36
N LYS A 128 26.50 -2.42 7.27
CA LYS A 128 27.49 -3.01 8.17
C LYS A 128 26.79 -3.69 9.34
N GLU A 129 26.99 -4.99 9.47
CA GLU A 129 26.43 -5.79 10.57
C GLU A 129 26.83 -5.24 11.95
N GLN A 130 28.08 -4.83 12.09
CA GLN A 130 28.59 -4.26 13.33
C GLN A 130 27.83 -3.00 13.78
N GLU A 131 27.42 -2.13 12.84
CA GLU A 131 26.63 -0.94 13.15
C GLU A 131 25.20 -1.33 13.58
N ARG A 132 24.59 -2.34 12.92
CA ARG A 132 23.28 -2.87 13.32
C ARG A 132 23.32 -3.53 14.69
N ASP A 133 24.39 -4.26 15.02
CA ASP A 133 24.59 -4.84 16.35
C ASP A 133 24.74 -3.76 17.45
N GLN A 134 25.41 -2.66 17.16
CA GLN A 134 25.47 -1.52 18.07
C GLN A 134 24.06 -0.94 18.33
N ALA A 135 23.26 -0.79 17.28
CA ALA A 135 21.86 -0.34 17.42
C ALA A 135 21.04 -1.30 18.28
N ARG A 136 21.18 -2.62 18.03
CA ARG A 136 20.50 -3.66 18.83
C ARG A 136 20.84 -3.54 20.30
N GLN A 137 22.13 -3.49 20.65
CA GLN A 137 22.60 -3.39 22.03
C GLN A 137 22.11 -2.10 22.71
N ALA A 138 22.15 -0.97 21.99
CA ALA A 138 21.65 0.32 22.51
C ALA A 138 20.15 0.26 22.81
N LEU A 139 19.35 -0.31 21.89
CA LEU A 139 17.92 -0.46 22.06
C LEU A 139 17.56 -1.47 23.17
N GLU A 140 18.26 -2.61 23.25
CA GLU A 140 18.05 -3.60 24.33
C GLU A 140 18.38 -3.01 25.71
N ASN A 141 19.38 -2.14 25.78
CA ASN A 141 19.70 -1.42 27.02
C ASN A 141 18.63 -0.37 27.33
N ALA A 142 18.20 0.42 26.33
CA ALA A 142 17.14 1.40 26.51
C ALA A 142 15.81 0.74 26.93
N ALA A 143 15.52 -0.46 26.43
CA ALA A 143 14.31 -1.22 26.77
C ALA A 143 14.27 -1.72 28.24
N LYS A 144 15.36 -1.60 28.99
CA LYS A 144 15.36 -1.87 30.44
C LYS A 144 14.63 -0.77 31.22
N ASP A 145 14.81 0.49 30.77
CA ASP A 145 14.26 1.66 31.43
C ASP A 145 12.98 2.17 30.72
N ASP A 146 12.94 2.03 29.39
CA ASP A 146 11.82 2.44 28.54
C ASP A 146 11.46 1.33 27.54
N PRO A 147 10.76 0.29 27.99
CA PRO A 147 10.42 -0.84 27.12
C PRO A 147 9.39 -0.49 26.04
N ALA A 148 8.64 0.59 26.18
CA ALA A 148 7.60 1.00 25.24
C ALA A 148 8.20 1.33 23.86
N VAL A 149 8.99 2.38 23.77
CA VAL A 149 9.56 2.86 22.50
C VAL A 149 10.66 1.93 21.99
N ALA A 150 11.61 1.57 22.85
CA ALA A 150 12.71 0.69 22.46
C ALA A 150 12.23 -0.70 22.01
N GLY A 151 11.26 -1.27 22.71
CA GLY A 151 10.67 -2.58 22.35
C GLY A 151 9.92 -2.51 21.02
N ARG A 152 9.20 -1.43 20.73
CA ARG A 152 8.56 -1.25 19.43
C ARG A 152 9.57 -1.23 18.30
N ILE A 153 10.64 -0.43 18.42
CA ILE A 153 11.69 -0.32 17.42
C ILE A 153 12.38 -1.67 17.20
N LEU A 154 12.71 -2.39 18.28
CA LEU A 154 13.30 -3.73 18.20
C LEU A 154 12.40 -4.71 17.47
N GLY A 155 11.11 -4.75 17.81
CA GLY A 155 10.13 -5.61 17.16
C GLY A 155 10.03 -5.37 15.66
N GLU A 156 9.92 -4.11 15.25
CA GLU A 156 9.90 -3.74 13.83
C GLU A 156 11.21 -4.11 13.12
N ALA A 157 12.38 -3.88 13.76
CA ALA A 157 13.68 -4.20 13.19
C ALA A 157 13.89 -5.71 13.00
N TYR A 158 13.42 -6.54 13.93
CA TYR A 158 13.46 -7.99 13.79
C TYR A 158 12.51 -8.48 12.69
N LEU A 159 11.30 -7.94 12.61
CA LEU A 159 10.35 -8.33 11.56
C LEU A 159 10.87 -8.05 10.15
N ARG A 160 11.61 -6.94 9.98
CA ARG A 160 12.19 -6.54 8.69
C ARG A 160 13.51 -7.22 8.35
N GLY A 161 14.06 -8.05 9.24
CA GLY A 161 15.38 -8.66 9.06
C GLY A 161 16.53 -7.66 9.21
N GLY A 162 16.30 -6.50 9.85
CA GLY A 162 17.35 -5.50 10.09
C GLY A 162 18.37 -5.93 11.14
N LEU A 163 17.98 -6.83 12.04
CA LEU A 163 18.80 -7.31 13.16
C LEU A 163 19.18 -8.80 13.07
N SER A 164 18.80 -9.47 11.99
CA SER A 164 19.08 -10.88 11.73
C SER A 164 19.23 -11.08 10.22
N PRO A 165 19.85 -12.18 9.75
CA PRO A 165 20.01 -12.45 8.32
C PRO A 165 18.67 -12.54 7.56
N ALA A 166 17.58 -12.86 8.27
CA ALA A 166 16.20 -12.91 7.78
C ALA A 166 15.25 -12.30 8.81
N ALA A 167 13.99 -12.11 8.44
CA ALA A 167 12.94 -11.73 9.39
C ALA A 167 12.87 -12.74 10.55
N ASP A 168 12.71 -12.24 11.76
CA ASP A 168 12.56 -13.04 13.00
C ASP A 168 11.23 -12.64 13.67
N PRO A 169 10.12 -13.26 13.24
CA PRO A 169 8.78 -12.91 13.72
C PRO A 169 8.59 -13.21 15.22
N ASP A 170 9.27 -14.22 15.77
CA ASP A 170 9.17 -14.57 17.19
C ASP A 170 9.77 -13.48 18.07
N LYS A 171 10.96 -12.97 17.70
CA LYS A 171 11.55 -11.83 18.40
C LYS A 171 10.76 -10.54 18.20
N ALA A 172 10.18 -10.34 17.03
CA ALA A 172 9.32 -9.20 16.79
C ALA A 172 8.12 -9.21 17.75
N ALA A 173 7.41 -10.34 17.83
CA ALA A 173 6.28 -10.50 18.73
C ALA A 173 6.69 -10.39 20.21
N PHE A 174 7.84 -10.94 20.60
CA PHE A 174 8.38 -10.81 21.96
C PHE A 174 8.58 -9.35 22.36
N TRP A 175 9.22 -8.55 21.50
CA TRP A 175 9.50 -7.16 21.82
C TRP A 175 8.24 -6.29 21.79
N TRP A 176 7.32 -6.50 20.84
CA TRP A 176 6.04 -5.81 20.83
C TRP A 176 5.18 -6.15 22.03
N LYS A 177 5.19 -7.43 22.48
CA LYS A 177 4.49 -7.82 23.69
C LYS A 177 5.03 -7.06 24.90
N ARG A 178 6.35 -6.99 25.04
CA ARG A 178 7.02 -6.28 26.14
C ARG A 178 6.70 -4.78 26.12
N ALA A 179 6.72 -4.15 24.93
CA ALA A 179 6.32 -2.76 24.78
C ALA A 179 4.83 -2.54 25.09
N GLY A 180 3.97 -3.41 24.60
CA GLY A 180 2.53 -3.38 24.86
C GLY A 180 2.18 -3.62 26.32
N ASP A 181 2.97 -4.41 27.06
CA ASP A 181 2.80 -4.59 28.50
C ASP A 181 3.20 -3.33 29.29
N ALA A 182 4.06 -2.48 28.71
CA ALA A 182 4.37 -1.16 29.21
C ALA A 182 3.38 -0.07 28.75
N GLY A 183 2.30 -0.44 28.08
CA GLY A 183 1.23 0.49 27.65
C GLY A 183 1.42 1.12 26.27
N ASP A 184 2.40 0.66 25.48
CA ASP A 184 2.60 1.17 24.10
C ASP A 184 1.47 0.66 23.18
N ILE A 185 0.45 1.48 22.97
CA ILE A 185 -0.71 1.14 22.13
C ILE A 185 -0.29 0.74 20.71
N PRO A 186 0.64 1.45 20.02
CA PRO A 186 1.12 1.01 18.70
C PRO A 186 1.63 -0.43 18.68
N SER A 187 2.43 -0.84 19.67
CA SER A 187 2.93 -2.23 19.75
C SER A 187 1.82 -3.25 20.00
N ILE A 188 0.80 -2.89 20.78
CA ILE A 188 -0.38 -3.75 20.98
C ILE A 188 -1.12 -3.94 19.66
N LEU A 189 -1.28 -2.87 18.86
CA LEU A 189 -1.94 -2.92 17.55
C LEU A 189 -1.10 -3.70 16.51
N LEU A 190 0.24 -3.57 16.56
CA LEU A 190 1.14 -4.37 15.73
C LEU A 190 1.00 -5.87 16.05
N LEU A 191 0.96 -6.23 17.34
CA LEU A 191 0.68 -7.61 17.76
C LEU A 191 -0.68 -8.11 17.29
N ALA A 192 -1.72 -7.30 17.41
CA ALA A 192 -3.05 -7.68 16.93
C ALA A 192 -3.01 -7.98 15.43
N GLY A 193 -2.38 -7.12 14.62
CA GLY A 193 -2.20 -7.34 13.18
C GLY A 193 -1.29 -8.53 12.85
N PHE A 194 -0.27 -8.77 13.66
CA PHE A 194 0.62 -9.92 13.53
C PHE A 194 -0.15 -11.25 13.67
N TYR A 195 -0.95 -11.37 14.71
CA TYR A 195 -1.79 -12.53 14.92
C TYR A 195 -2.98 -12.64 13.96
N GLU A 196 -3.29 -11.61 13.20
CA GLU A 196 -4.19 -11.69 12.03
C GLU A 196 -3.49 -12.20 10.75
N GLY A 197 -2.18 -12.42 10.77
CA GLY A 197 -1.39 -12.85 9.59
C GLY A 197 -1.05 -11.74 8.61
N ARG A 198 -1.18 -10.45 9.01
CA ARG A 198 -0.97 -9.29 8.12
C ARG A 198 0.46 -9.10 7.63
N PHE A 199 1.43 -9.72 8.28
CA PHE A 199 2.85 -9.52 7.97
C PHE A 199 3.48 -10.65 7.16
N GLY A 200 2.67 -11.55 6.57
CA GLY A 200 3.15 -12.60 5.69
C GLY A 200 3.63 -13.87 6.40
N PHE A 201 3.20 -14.08 7.64
CA PHE A 201 3.46 -15.28 8.44
C PHE A 201 2.13 -15.98 8.81
N PRO A 202 1.45 -16.61 7.84
CA PRO A 202 0.12 -17.19 8.07
C PRO A 202 0.13 -18.33 9.09
N GLU A 203 1.26 -19.01 9.26
CA GLU A 203 1.46 -20.09 10.24
C GLU A 203 1.41 -19.59 11.69
N LEU A 204 1.61 -18.29 11.93
CA LEU A 204 1.58 -17.66 13.25
C LEU A 204 0.24 -16.96 13.54
N THR A 205 -0.76 -17.17 12.68
CA THR A 205 -2.09 -16.58 12.86
C THR A 205 -2.80 -17.16 14.08
N ASP A 206 -3.20 -16.28 15.00
CA ASP A 206 -4.02 -16.61 16.17
C ASP A 206 -5.09 -15.52 16.39
N LEU A 207 -6.29 -15.78 15.90
CA LEU A 207 -7.40 -14.83 16.00
C LEU A 207 -7.82 -14.51 17.44
N LYS A 208 -7.57 -15.42 18.41
CA LYS A 208 -7.89 -15.16 19.82
C LYS A 208 -6.90 -14.17 20.42
N GLU A 209 -5.61 -14.34 20.15
CA GLU A 209 -4.57 -13.40 20.55
C GLU A 209 -4.76 -12.04 19.85
N SER A 210 -5.14 -12.02 18.57
CA SER A 210 -5.48 -10.79 17.87
C SER A 210 -6.59 -10.02 18.59
N ILE A 211 -7.72 -10.67 18.87
CA ILE A 211 -8.85 -10.06 19.59
C ILE A 211 -8.46 -9.61 20.99
N ALA A 212 -7.64 -10.38 21.71
CA ALA A 212 -7.17 -10.00 23.04
C ALA A 212 -6.31 -8.71 23.00
N ASN A 213 -5.46 -8.56 21.99
CA ASN A 213 -4.66 -7.36 21.82
C ASN A 213 -5.52 -6.15 21.38
N TYR A 214 -6.47 -6.31 20.46
CA TYR A 214 -7.43 -5.23 20.17
C TYR A 214 -8.23 -4.82 21.42
N ALA A 215 -8.67 -5.79 22.24
CA ALA A 215 -9.38 -5.49 23.48
C ALA A 215 -8.49 -4.76 24.50
N LYS A 216 -7.20 -5.09 24.58
CA LYS A 216 -6.23 -4.37 25.41
C LYS A 216 -6.07 -2.93 24.95
N ALA A 217 -5.88 -2.68 23.63
CA ALA A 217 -5.78 -1.32 23.09
C ALA A 217 -7.07 -0.51 23.26
N ALA A 218 -8.23 -1.12 23.05
CA ALA A 218 -9.54 -0.52 23.27
C ALA A 218 -9.76 -0.16 24.75
N GLY A 219 -9.33 -1.05 25.67
CA GLY A 219 -9.38 -0.80 27.12
C GLY A 219 -8.49 0.37 27.56
N LEU A 220 -7.43 0.67 26.80
CA LEU A 220 -6.57 1.85 26.99
C LEU A 220 -7.14 3.13 26.34
N GLY A 221 -8.37 3.09 25.82
CA GLY A 221 -9.06 4.26 25.27
C GLY A 221 -8.80 4.52 23.78
N ASN A 222 -8.15 3.59 23.06
CA ASN A 222 -7.94 3.79 21.62
C ASN A 222 -9.24 3.55 20.85
N ALA A 223 -9.84 4.61 20.31
CA ALA A 223 -11.13 4.56 19.61
C ALA A 223 -11.07 3.71 18.33
N GLY A 224 -9.99 3.77 17.56
CA GLY A 224 -9.78 2.92 16.38
C GLY A 224 -9.72 1.43 16.73
N ALA A 225 -9.09 1.08 17.87
CA ALA A 225 -9.10 -0.29 18.38
C ALA A 225 -10.49 -0.73 18.82
N MET A 226 -11.30 0.17 19.43
CA MET A 226 -12.70 -0.11 19.78
C MET A 226 -13.51 -0.45 18.53
N ALA A 227 -13.38 0.37 17.46
CA ALA A 227 -14.07 0.14 16.19
C ALA A 227 -13.63 -1.17 15.53
N THR A 228 -12.30 -1.42 15.47
CA THR A 228 -11.76 -2.65 14.89
C THR A 228 -12.21 -3.89 15.67
N LEU A 229 -12.10 -3.87 17.00
CA LEU A 229 -12.56 -4.96 17.87
C LEU A 229 -14.05 -5.25 17.63
N GLY A 230 -14.88 -4.21 17.68
CA GLY A 230 -16.31 -4.32 17.46
C GLY A 230 -16.62 -4.91 16.09
N SER A 231 -15.96 -4.44 15.05
CA SER A 231 -16.09 -4.97 13.69
C SER A 231 -15.70 -6.45 13.61
N ARG A 232 -14.57 -6.87 14.22
CA ARG A 232 -14.13 -8.28 14.23
C ARG A 232 -15.10 -9.18 14.96
N LEU A 233 -15.65 -8.71 16.09
CA LEU A 233 -16.64 -9.47 16.87
C LEU A 233 -18.00 -9.59 16.16
N LEU A 234 -18.35 -8.69 15.25
CA LEU A 234 -19.59 -8.76 14.47
C LEU A 234 -19.40 -9.48 13.13
N ASN A 235 -18.41 -9.06 12.36
CA ASN A 235 -18.24 -9.42 10.95
C ASN A 235 -17.14 -10.47 10.72
N GLY A 236 -16.39 -10.84 11.77
CA GLY A 236 -15.27 -11.78 11.69
C GLY A 236 -15.68 -13.24 11.64
N ASP A 237 -14.67 -14.12 11.80
CA ASP A 237 -14.84 -15.57 11.86
C ASP A 237 -15.86 -15.96 12.94
N GLU A 238 -16.67 -16.98 12.67
CA GLU A 238 -17.72 -17.47 13.59
C GLU A 238 -17.18 -17.87 14.96
N LYS A 239 -15.91 -18.33 15.01
CA LYS A 239 -15.25 -18.76 16.26
C LYS A 239 -14.99 -17.63 17.24
N ILE A 240 -14.91 -16.38 16.76
CA ILE A 240 -14.65 -15.19 17.57
C ILE A 240 -15.85 -14.25 17.64
N ARG A 241 -16.95 -14.56 16.93
CA ARG A 241 -18.13 -13.71 16.85
C ARG A 241 -18.85 -13.60 18.20
N ASP A 242 -19.10 -12.35 18.61
CA ASP A 242 -19.88 -12.02 19.81
C ASP A 242 -20.66 -10.72 19.52
N GLU A 243 -21.92 -10.88 19.13
CA GLU A 243 -22.77 -9.75 18.70
C GLU A 243 -22.91 -8.70 19.80
N ASN A 244 -23.14 -9.13 21.05
CA ASN A 244 -23.39 -8.19 22.15
C ASN A 244 -22.15 -7.34 22.44
N LYS A 245 -20.99 -7.97 22.57
CA LYS A 245 -19.73 -7.27 22.79
C LYS A 245 -19.34 -6.42 21.59
N GLY A 246 -19.55 -6.94 20.36
CA GLY A 246 -19.25 -6.19 19.15
C GLY A 246 -20.03 -4.88 19.09
N ARG A 247 -21.34 -4.91 19.31
CA ARG A 247 -22.19 -3.71 19.36
C ARG A 247 -21.79 -2.76 20.50
N GLU A 248 -21.45 -3.28 21.67
CA GLU A 248 -21.00 -2.46 22.80
C GLU A 248 -19.73 -1.67 22.44
N TRP A 249 -18.73 -2.34 21.86
CA TRP A 249 -17.50 -1.69 21.47
C TRP A 249 -17.68 -0.67 20.34
N LEU A 250 -18.51 -0.96 19.33
CA LEU A 250 -18.82 0.04 18.29
C LEU A 250 -19.57 1.25 18.85
N LYS A 251 -20.48 1.05 19.81
CA LYS A 251 -21.12 2.17 20.50
C LYS A 251 -20.12 3.04 21.25
N LYS A 252 -19.14 2.44 21.93
CA LYS A 252 -18.04 3.19 22.59
C LYS A 252 -17.19 3.94 21.57
N ALA A 253 -16.86 3.31 20.44
CA ALA A 253 -16.10 3.96 19.35
C ALA A 253 -16.85 5.20 18.81
N ILE A 254 -18.15 5.10 18.57
CA ILE A 254 -19.00 6.22 18.14
C ILE A 254 -18.98 7.36 19.17
N ALA A 255 -19.04 7.04 20.46
CA ALA A 255 -18.98 8.04 21.53
C ALA A 255 -17.64 8.80 21.53
N GLU A 256 -16.56 8.13 21.16
CA GLU A 256 -15.21 8.71 20.96
C GLU A 256 -15.03 9.32 19.55
N LYS A 257 -16.10 9.51 18.79
CA LYS A 257 -16.11 10.06 17.42
C LYS A 257 -15.37 9.23 16.38
N GLU A 258 -15.18 7.93 16.63
CA GLU A 258 -14.67 6.99 15.63
C GLU A 258 -15.85 6.46 14.80
N TYR A 259 -16.16 7.18 13.74
CA TYR A 259 -17.38 7.00 12.96
C TYR A 259 -17.31 5.86 11.93
N SER A 260 -16.13 5.25 11.72
CA SER A 260 -16.01 4.00 10.95
C SER A 260 -16.84 2.85 11.56
N ALA A 261 -17.21 2.98 12.83
CA ALA A 261 -18.09 2.06 13.52
C ALA A 261 -19.49 1.95 12.89
N TYR A 262 -20.03 3.00 12.27
CA TYR A 262 -21.30 2.93 11.53
C TYR A 262 -21.21 2.01 10.31
N LEU A 263 -20.07 2.05 9.58
CA LEU A 263 -19.84 1.14 8.46
C LEU A 263 -19.84 -0.31 8.95
N ALA A 264 -19.14 -0.60 10.05
CA ALA A 264 -19.09 -1.95 10.62
C ALA A 264 -20.46 -2.48 11.07
N LEU A 265 -21.31 -1.61 11.63
CA LEU A 265 -22.70 -1.94 11.99
C LEU A 265 -23.52 -2.22 10.73
N GLY A 266 -23.45 -1.34 9.73
CA GLY A 266 -24.15 -1.52 8.46
C GLY A 266 -23.75 -2.80 7.75
N ASP A 267 -22.44 -3.10 7.66
CA ASP A 267 -21.93 -4.33 7.07
C ASP A 267 -22.41 -5.58 7.83
N PHE A 268 -22.54 -5.52 9.15
CA PHE A 268 -23.12 -6.61 9.95
C PHE A 268 -24.58 -6.86 9.64
N GLU A 269 -25.39 -5.81 9.59
CA GLU A 269 -26.82 -5.94 9.23
C GLU A 269 -26.99 -6.45 7.79
N GLU A 270 -26.15 -5.96 6.85
CA GLU A 270 -26.20 -6.37 5.44
C GLU A 270 -25.75 -7.81 5.25
N ASN A 271 -24.56 -8.17 5.76
CA ASN A 271 -23.88 -9.40 5.38
C ASN A 271 -24.17 -10.57 6.32
N VAL A 272 -24.40 -10.32 7.61
CA VAL A 272 -24.63 -11.37 8.61
C VAL A 272 -26.12 -11.55 8.92
N LYS A 273 -26.80 -10.46 9.25
CA LYS A 273 -28.24 -10.49 9.58
C LYS A 273 -29.14 -10.55 8.34
N LYS A 274 -28.63 -10.11 7.16
CA LYS A 274 -29.39 -9.95 5.91
C LYS A 274 -30.57 -8.97 6.03
N ASP A 275 -30.49 -8.05 6.99
CA ASP A 275 -31.46 -6.98 7.18
C ASP A 275 -31.00 -5.71 6.43
N LEU A 276 -31.37 -5.63 5.16
CA LEU A 276 -30.98 -4.50 4.29
C LEU A 276 -31.54 -3.15 4.78
N LYS A 277 -32.70 -3.17 5.45
CA LYS A 277 -33.32 -1.95 5.95
C LYS A 277 -32.55 -1.41 7.17
N ALA A 278 -32.18 -2.29 8.09
CA ALA A 278 -31.32 -1.94 9.22
C ALA A 278 -29.92 -1.50 8.74
N ALA A 279 -29.34 -2.18 7.75
CA ALA A 279 -28.06 -1.80 7.14
C ALA A 279 -28.08 -0.37 6.60
N LEU A 280 -29.09 -0.03 5.79
CA LEU A 280 -29.25 1.33 5.25
C LEU A 280 -29.34 2.37 6.39
N ALA A 281 -30.07 2.06 7.45
CA ALA A 281 -30.19 2.99 8.58
C ALA A 281 -28.84 3.31 9.23
N GLU A 282 -27.95 2.33 9.37
CA GLU A 282 -26.60 2.57 9.91
C GLU A 282 -25.71 3.33 8.91
N TYR A 283 -25.79 3.01 7.61
CA TYR A 283 -25.07 3.75 6.58
C TYR A 283 -25.53 5.23 6.50
N GLU A 284 -26.83 5.49 6.66
CA GLU A 284 -27.34 6.87 6.72
C GLU A 284 -26.81 7.63 7.93
N ARG A 285 -26.73 7.00 9.12
CA ARG A 285 -26.12 7.61 10.30
C ARG A 285 -24.65 7.97 10.07
N GLY A 286 -23.90 7.05 9.46
CA GLY A 286 -22.50 7.31 9.09
C GLY A 286 -22.38 8.44 8.05
N LYS A 287 -23.27 8.47 7.04
CA LYS A 287 -23.35 9.56 6.06
C LYS A 287 -23.57 10.92 6.75
N ASP A 288 -24.49 10.98 7.71
CA ASP A 288 -24.86 12.23 8.39
C ASP A 288 -23.71 12.83 9.22
N VAL A 289 -22.74 12.01 9.60
CA VAL A 289 -21.49 12.48 10.26
C VAL A 289 -20.31 12.60 9.29
N GLY A 290 -20.55 12.52 7.98
CA GLY A 290 -19.54 12.73 6.96
C GLY A 290 -18.66 11.52 6.63
N GLN A 291 -19.06 10.31 7.06
CA GLN A 291 -18.30 9.09 6.75
C GLN A 291 -18.49 8.68 5.28
N ILE A 292 -17.43 8.84 4.50
CA ILE A 292 -17.48 8.68 3.03
C ILE A 292 -17.88 7.26 2.62
N ASP A 293 -17.36 6.22 3.27
CA ASP A 293 -17.70 4.84 2.94
C ASP A 293 -19.18 4.55 3.18
N CYS A 294 -19.77 5.11 4.23
CA CYS A 294 -21.19 5.04 4.48
C CYS A 294 -22.00 5.80 3.41
N MET A 295 -21.52 6.96 2.93
CA MET A 295 -22.14 7.65 1.80
C MET A 295 -22.16 6.76 0.55
N LEU A 296 -21.04 6.13 0.21
CA LEU A 296 -20.95 5.23 -0.95
C LEU A 296 -21.87 4.01 -0.82
N ARG A 297 -21.99 3.44 0.39
CA ARG A 297 -22.92 2.33 0.65
C ARG A 297 -24.39 2.79 0.52
N ALA A 298 -24.77 3.87 1.21
CA ALA A 298 -26.12 4.40 1.16
C ALA A 298 -26.53 4.78 -0.27
N ALA A 299 -25.65 5.41 -1.04
CA ALA A 299 -25.88 5.72 -2.44
C ALA A 299 -26.21 4.47 -3.26
N ASN A 300 -25.45 3.37 -3.09
CA ASN A 300 -25.74 2.11 -3.78
C ASN A 300 -27.10 1.54 -3.43
N PHE A 301 -27.49 1.59 -2.15
CA PHE A 301 -28.79 1.10 -1.71
C PHE A 301 -29.93 1.83 -2.43
N TYR A 302 -29.84 3.16 -2.58
CA TYR A 302 -30.84 3.93 -3.33
C TYR A 302 -30.78 3.69 -4.85
N LEU A 303 -29.59 3.61 -5.44
CA LEU A 303 -29.42 3.37 -6.88
C LEU A 303 -29.95 1.99 -7.32
N GLU A 304 -29.81 0.99 -6.47
CA GLU A 304 -30.18 -0.40 -6.75
C GLU A 304 -31.56 -0.78 -6.19
N GLY A 305 -32.14 0.02 -5.28
CA GLY A 305 -33.39 -0.31 -4.60
C GLY A 305 -33.22 -1.43 -3.56
N ARG A 306 -32.07 -1.46 -2.84
CA ARG A 306 -31.77 -2.51 -1.86
C ARG A 306 -32.35 -2.15 -0.49
N GLY A 307 -33.33 -2.90 0.00
CA GLY A 307 -33.97 -2.64 1.29
C GLY A 307 -34.80 -1.34 1.34
N VAL A 308 -34.89 -0.62 0.24
CA VAL A 308 -35.60 0.63 0.05
C VAL A 308 -36.09 0.69 -1.40
N GLU A 309 -37.10 1.49 -1.69
CA GLU A 309 -37.49 1.79 -3.08
C GLU A 309 -36.32 2.48 -3.82
N LYS A 310 -36.13 2.09 -5.08
CA LYS A 310 -35.08 2.67 -5.92
C LYS A 310 -35.32 4.18 -6.09
N ASP A 311 -34.31 4.96 -5.72
CA ASP A 311 -34.30 6.43 -5.79
C ASP A 311 -32.97 6.89 -6.39
N THR A 312 -32.95 7.00 -7.72
CA THR A 312 -31.72 7.37 -8.46
C THR A 312 -31.26 8.79 -8.10
N ASP A 313 -32.19 9.73 -7.94
CA ASP A 313 -31.87 11.13 -7.65
C ASP A 313 -31.21 11.26 -6.27
N ARG A 314 -31.75 10.57 -5.29
CA ARG A 314 -31.16 10.52 -3.94
C ARG A 314 -29.79 9.85 -3.94
N GLY A 315 -29.63 8.73 -4.65
CA GLY A 315 -28.34 8.06 -4.80
C GLY A 315 -27.28 8.97 -5.43
N ILE A 316 -27.62 9.67 -6.52
CA ILE A 316 -26.76 10.63 -7.19
C ILE A 316 -26.42 11.83 -6.28
N SER A 317 -27.40 12.36 -5.55
CA SER A 317 -27.18 13.44 -4.58
C SER A 317 -26.16 13.05 -3.52
N ILE A 318 -26.23 11.83 -2.97
CA ILE A 318 -25.28 11.33 -1.98
C ILE A 318 -23.88 11.14 -2.62
N LEU A 319 -23.80 10.60 -3.85
CA LEU A 319 -22.53 10.50 -4.56
C LEU A 319 -21.92 11.88 -4.83
N THR A 320 -22.74 12.89 -5.12
CA THR A 320 -22.27 14.27 -5.32
C THR A 320 -21.63 14.81 -4.03
N GLN A 321 -22.25 14.62 -2.87
CA GLN A 321 -21.67 15.01 -1.58
C GLN A 321 -20.31 14.33 -1.31
N ALA A 322 -20.22 13.02 -1.60
CA ALA A 322 -18.96 12.28 -1.45
C ALA A 322 -17.88 12.76 -2.44
N ALA A 323 -18.26 13.14 -3.67
CA ALA A 323 -17.37 13.70 -4.68
C ALA A 323 -16.90 15.12 -4.29
N GLU A 324 -17.78 15.96 -3.77
CA GLU A 324 -17.42 17.29 -3.23
C GLU A 324 -16.43 17.19 -2.07
N ALA A 325 -16.48 16.10 -1.29
CA ALA A 325 -15.46 15.76 -0.30
C ALA A 325 -14.15 15.19 -0.91
N GLY A 326 -14.04 15.16 -2.25
CA GLY A 326 -12.84 14.74 -2.98
C GLY A 326 -12.71 13.22 -3.16
N ASN A 327 -13.76 12.43 -2.92
CA ASN A 327 -13.65 10.97 -3.05
C ASN A 327 -13.58 10.54 -4.53
N PRO A 328 -12.49 9.86 -4.98
CA PRO A 328 -12.32 9.49 -6.38
C PRO A 328 -13.30 8.40 -6.84
N ILE A 329 -13.77 7.52 -5.95
CA ILE A 329 -14.76 6.47 -6.29
C ILE A 329 -16.12 7.13 -6.55
N ALA A 330 -16.52 8.12 -5.77
CA ALA A 330 -17.75 8.87 -6.00
C ALA A 330 -17.70 9.60 -7.35
N HIS A 331 -16.60 10.28 -7.65
CA HIS A 331 -16.39 10.89 -8.96
C HIS A 331 -16.48 9.86 -10.10
N PHE A 332 -15.87 8.69 -9.95
CA PHE A 332 -15.95 7.63 -10.98
C PHE A 332 -17.38 7.16 -11.22
N ARG A 333 -18.14 6.92 -10.16
CA ARG A 333 -19.54 6.51 -10.28
C ARG A 333 -20.41 7.57 -10.94
N LEU A 334 -20.20 8.84 -10.61
CA LEU A 334 -20.86 9.96 -11.28
C LEU A 334 -20.47 10.06 -12.76
N ALA A 335 -19.19 9.84 -13.08
CA ALA A 335 -18.72 9.78 -14.46
C ALA A 335 -19.45 8.68 -15.24
N VAL A 336 -19.51 7.47 -14.69
CA VAL A 336 -20.24 6.34 -15.31
C VAL A 336 -21.71 6.71 -15.51
N HIS A 337 -22.39 7.25 -14.49
CA HIS A 337 -23.78 7.67 -14.58
C HIS A 337 -24.02 8.66 -15.72
N HIS A 338 -23.19 9.72 -15.82
CA HIS A 338 -23.33 10.72 -16.87
C HIS A 338 -22.97 10.23 -18.27
N LEU A 339 -21.99 9.33 -18.39
CA LEU A 339 -21.57 8.78 -19.68
C LEU A 339 -22.50 7.70 -20.22
N SER A 340 -23.23 6.98 -19.33
CA SER A 340 -24.18 5.93 -19.69
C SER A 340 -25.63 6.39 -19.80
N GLY A 341 -25.93 7.64 -19.45
CA GLY A 341 -27.29 8.20 -19.56
C GLY A 341 -27.78 8.35 -21.01
N GLU A 342 -29.06 8.46 -21.21
CA GLU A 342 -29.69 8.66 -22.53
C GLU A 342 -30.52 9.95 -22.56
N PRO A 343 -30.01 11.03 -23.20
CA PRO A 343 -28.71 11.16 -23.85
C PRO A 343 -27.54 11.29 -22.86
N PRO A 344 -26.31 10.88 -23.25
CA PRO A 344 -25.16 10.98 -22.36
C PRO A 344 -24.73 12.44 -22.15
N ASN A 345 -24.39 12.78 -20.90
CA ASN A 345 -23.80 14.08 -20.57
C ASN A 345 -22.27 13.97 -20.60
N LEU A 346 -21.69 14.08 -21.79
CA LEU A 346 -20.24 13.91 -21.98
C LEU A 346 -19.39 14.91 -21.21
N ILE A 347 -19.88 16.16 -21.04
CA ILE A 347 -19.12 17.22 -20.36
C ILE A 347 -19.03 16.91 -18.85
N ALA A 348 -20.16 16.61 -18.21
CA ALA A 348 -20.17 16.27 -16.80
C ALA A 348 -19.41 14.96 -16.55
N GLY A 349 -19.66 13.94 -17.38
CA GLY A 349 -18.97 12.65 -17.28
C GLY A 349 -17.45 12.78 -17.42
N TYR A 350 -16.97 13.56 -18.38
CA TYR A 350 -15.55 13.84 -18.53
C TYR A 350 -14.97 14.59 -17.32
N GLY A 351 -15.65 15.61 -16.81
CA GLY A 351 -15.19 16.37 -15.64
C GLY A 351 -15.00 15.47 -14.40
N HIS A 352 -15.98 14.62 -14.12
CA HIS A 352 -15.90 13.65 -13.05
C HIS A 352 -14.83 12.58 -13.30
N LEU A 353 -14.68 12.11 -14.54
CA LEU A 353 -13.65 11.12 -14.89
C LEU A 353 -12.23 11.67 -14.68
N VAL A 354 -11.99 12.93 -15.06
CA VAL A 354 -10.71 13.62 -14.80
C VAL A 354 -10.45 13.77 -13.31
N ALA A 355 -11.44 14.19 -12.53
CA ALA A 355 -11.30 14.33 -11.08
C ALA A 355 -10.95 12.97 -10.42
N SER A 356 -11.63 11.90 -10.81
CA SER A 356 -11.36 10.56 -10.31
C SER A 356 -9.97 10.05 -10.67
N ALA A 357 -9.56 10.17 -11.95
CA ALA A 357 -8.25 9.75 -12.42
C ALA A 357 -7.10 10.53 -11.76
N SER A 358 -7.31 11.83 -11.51
CA SER A 358 -6.38 12.70 -10.78
C SER A 358 -6.29 12.32 -9.30
N GLY A 359 -7.37 11.80 -8.72
CA GLY A 359 -7.43 11.20 -7.39
C GLY A 359 -6.80 9.80 -7.31
N ASN A 360 -6.08 9.37 -8.34
CA ASN A 360 -5.34 8.11 -8.45
C ASN A 360 -6.22 6.84 -8.48
N LEU A 361 -7.51 6.93 -8.82
CA LEU A 361 -8.29 5.73 -9.07
C LEU A 361 -7.86 5.12 -10.42
N VAL A 362 -7.29 3.91 -10.36
CA VAL A 362 -6.65 3.28 -11.54
C VAL A 362 -7.65 2.90 -12.62
N GLU A 363 -8.87 2.53 -12.24
CA GLU A 363 -9.97 2.28 -13.16
C GLU A 363 -10.33 3.55 -13.94
N ALA A 364 -10.41 4.68 -13.24
CA ALA A 364 -10.69 5.97 -13.87
C ALA A 364 -9.56 6.43 -14.80
N GLN A 365 -8.30 6.13 -14.45
CA GLN A 365 -7.16 6.40 -15.32
C GLN A 365 -7.25 5.61 -16.63
N ASN A 366 -7.63 4.32 -16.57
CA ASN A 366 -7.87 3.50 -17.75
C ASN A 366 -9.00 4.08 -18.61
N GLU A 367 -10.16 4.36 -18.00
CA GLU A 367 -11.32 4.88 -18.72
C GLU A 367 -11.05 6.26 -19.33
N LEU A 368 -10.32 7.13 -18.63
CA LEU A 368 -9.92 8.44 -19.14
C LEU A 368 -8.98 8.29 -20.34
N GLY A 369 -8.04 7.33 -20.28
CA GLY A 369 -7.19 7.01 -21.42
C GLY A 369 -7.99 6.60 -22.66
N LEU A 370 -8.94 5.68 -22.51
CA LEU A 370 -9.84 5.26 -23.58
C LEU A 370 -10.74 6.39 -24.06
N PHE A 371 -11.19 7.26 -23.17
CA PHE A 371 -12.01 8.42 -23.50
C PHE A 371 -11.26 9.38 -24.42
N TYR A 372 -9.99 9.71 -24.13
CA TYR A 372 -9.15 10.52 -25.01
C TYR A 372 -8.92 9.86 -26.37
N LEU A 373 -8.65 8.56 -26.41
CA LEU A 373 -8.46 7.82 -27.65
C LEU A 373 -9.72 7.77 -28.52
N SER A 374 -10.90 7.77 -27.90
CA SER A 374 -12.18 7.68 -28.62
C SER A 374 -12.59 8.95 -29.35
N GLY A 375 -12.05 10.12 -28.96
CA GLY A 375 -12.45 11.43 -29.50
C GLY A 375 -13.91 11.82 -29.23
N LYS A 376 -14.58 11.24 -28.25
CA LYS A 376 -16.01 11.42 -27.98
C LYS A 376 -16.41 12.88 -27.67
N LEU A 377 -15.54 13.63 -27.02
CA LEU A 377 -15.81 15.04 -26.65
C LEU A 377 -15.27 16.02 -27.70
N ASN A 378 -14.06 15.74 -28.21
CA ASN A 378 -13.34 16.54 -29.18
C ASN A 378 -12.61 15.59 -30.15
N ALA A 379 -11.68 16.10 -30.97
CA ALA A 379 -10.77 15.23 -31.70
C ALA A 379 -10.00 14.30 -30.73
N ALA A 380 -9.72 13.08 -31.19
CA ALA A 380 -8.95 12.12 -30.39
C ALA A 380 -7.57 12.70 -30.02
N ASP A 381 -7.23 12.60 -28.74
CA ASP A 381 -5.90 12.96 -28.22
C ASP A 381 -5.14 11.68 -27.86
N ALA A 382 -4.39 11.18 -28.84
CA ALA A 382 -3.63 9.96 -28.69
C ALA A 382 -2.52 10.08 -27.63
N VAL A 383 -1.89 11.26 -27.50
CA VAL A 383 -0.81 11.49 -26.53
C VAL A 383 -1.34 11.44 -25.10
N ALA A 384 -2.42 12.16 -24.81
CA ALA A 384 -3.07 12.12 -23.51
C ALA A 384 -3.63 10.72 -23.21
N GLY A 385 -4.26 10.08 -24.19
CA GLY A 385 -4.83 8.73 -24.02
C GLY A 385 -3.78 7.69 -23.66
N VAL A 386 -2.67 7.63 -24.40
CA VAL A 386 -1.54 6.73 -24.11
C VAL A 386 -0.90 7.04 -22.75
N ALA A 387 -0.75 8.32 -22.40
CA ALA A 387 -0.17 8.71 -21.11
C ALA A 387 -1.01 8.20 -19.92
N TRP A 388 -2.34 8.35 -20.00
CA TRP A 388 -3.23 7.85 -18.93
C TRP A 388 -3.27 6.31 -18.86
N LEU A 389 -3.33 5.62 -20.02
CA LEU A 389 -3.23 4.15 -20.05
C LEU A 389 -1.90 3.66 -19.48
N THR A 390 -0.79 4.34 -19.80
CA THR A 390 0.53 4.02 -19.26
C THR A 390 0.55 4.15 -17.74
N ARG A 391 -0.02 5.24 -17.20
CA ARG A 391 -0.12 5.45 -15.75
C ARG A 391 -0.96 4.37 -15.07
N ALA A 392 -2.11 4.02 -15.64
CA ALA A 392 -2.96 2.96 -15.12
C ALA A 392 -2.25 1.58 -15.17
N ALA A 393 -1.55 1.28 -16.26
CA ALA A 393 -0.80 0.04 -16.44
C ALA A 393 0.36 -0.09 -15.44
N GLN A 394 1.09 1.00 -15.20
CA GLN A 394 2.16 1.07 -14.19
C GLN A 394 1.63 0.90 -12.77
N ASN A 395 0.41 1.37 -12.50
CA ASN A 395 -0.30 1.18 -11.24
C ASN A 395 -0.98 -0.19 -11.13
N GLY A 396 -0.68 -1.12 -12.04
CA GLY A 396 -1.09 -2.51 -11.95
C GLY A 396 -2.47 -2.82 -12.53
N ASN A 397 -3.16 -1.89 -13.21
CA ASN A 397 -4.46 -2.17 -13.81
C ASN A 397 -4.33 -3.13 -15.00
N ALA A 398 -4.85 -4.36 -14.86
CA ALA A 398 -4.74 -5.40 -15.88
C ALA A 398 -5.43 -5.03 -17.20
N GLN A 399 -6.57 -4.33 -17.14
CA GLN A 399 -7.27 -3.86 -18.35
C GLN A 399 -6.43 -2.81 -19.09
N ALA A 400 -5.82 -1.86 -18.37
CA ALA A 400 -4.95 -0.85 -18.97
C ALA A 400 -3.67 -1.47 -19.56
N GLN A 401 -3.09 -2.46 -18.88
CA GLN A 401 -1.96 -3.24 -19.42
C GLN A 401 -2.35 -3.91 -20.74
N SER A 402 -3.51 -4.55 -20.80
CA SER A 402 -4.04 -5.18 -22.02
C SER A 402 -4.32 -4.15 -23.13
N ASN A 403 -4.92 -3.02 -22.79
CA ASN A 403 -5.22 -1.96 -23.75
C ASN A 403 -3.93 -1.35 -24.33
N LEU A 404 -2.96 -1.03 -23.48
CA LEU A 404 -1.66 -0.48 -23.91
C LEU A 404 -0.87 -1.50 -24.73
N ALA A 405 -0.91 -2.78 -24.36
CA ALA A 405 -0.33 -3.87 -25.14
C ALA A 405 -0.90 -3.91 -26.56
N THR A 406 -2.22 -3.78 -26.71
CA THR A 406 -2.90 -3.72 -28.01
C THR A 406 -2.43 -2.54 -28.85
N LEU A 407 -2.17 -1.37 -28.24
CA LEU A 407 -1.63 -0.21 -28.95
C LEU A 407 -0.21 -0.50 -29.48
N TYR A 408 0.67 -1.09 -28.66
CA TYR A 408 2.02 -1.49 -29.10
C TYR A 408 1.99 -2.61 -30.14
N GLU A 409 1.09 -3.56 -30.04
CA GLU A 409 0.95 -4.64 -31.03
C GLU A 409 0.58 -4.08 -32.42
N ARG A 410 -0.36 -3.15 -32.45
CA ARG A 410 -0.87 -2.57 -33.70
C ARG A 410 -0.03 -1.41 -34.23
N GLY A 411 0.80 -0.78 -33.42
CA GLY A 411 1.45 0.48 -33.77
C GLY A 411 0.44 1.61 -33.91
N ALA A 412 -0.52 1.72 -32.98
CA ALA A 412 -1.63 2.66 -33.04
C ALA A 412 -1.48 3.81 -32.03
N ALA A 413 -2.26 4.89 -32.22
CA ALA A 413 -2.32 6.05 -31.34
C ALA A 413 -0.95 6.72 -31.10
N GLY A 414 -0.09 6.77 -32.14
CA GLY A 414 1.24 7.37 -32.05
C GLY A 414 2.29 6.51 -31.34
N THR A 415 1.92 5.32 -30.86
CA THR A 415 2.90 4.35 -30.36
C THR A 415 3.50 3.57 -31.52
N PRO A 416 4.85 3.46 -31.65
CA PRO A 416 5.44 2.59 -32.65
C PRO A 416 5.11 1.13 -32.33
N ARG A 417 4.93 0.32 -33.38
CA ARG A 417 4.71 -1.13 -33.21
C ARG A 417 5.89 -1.74 -32.47
N ASN A 418 5.60 -2.40 -31.34
CA ASN A 418 6.61 -3.05 -30.52
C ASN A 418 6.00 -4.31 -29.85
N LEU A 419 6.25 -5.45 -30.47
CA LEU A 419 5.67 -6.72 -30.02
C LEU A 419 6.29 -7.23 -28.71
N GLU A 420 7.53 -6.87 -28.42
CA GLU A 420 8.17 -7.23 -27.15
C GLU A 420 7.48 -6.52 -25.96
N ASN A 421 7.28 -5.21 -26.07
CA ASN A 421 6.52 -4.45 -25.06
C ASN A 421 5.07 -4.93 -24.97
N ALA A 422 4.44 -5.27 -26.11
CA ALA A 422 3.08 -5.82 -26.11
C ALA A 422 3.04 -7.16 -25.36
N GLY A 423 3.96 -8.07 -25.64
CA GLY A 423 4.06 -9.38 -24.99
C GLY A 423 4.29 -9.26 -23.47
N GLN A 424 5.16 -8.36 -23.04
CA GLN A 424 5.41 -8.10 -21.61
C GLN A 424 4.15 -7.58 -20.90
N LEU A 425 3.45 -6.61 -21.48
CA LEU A 425 2.22 -6.05 -20.90
C LEU A 425 1.08 -7.06 -20.89
N TYR A 426 0.92 -7.87 -21.97
CA TYR A 426 -0.06 -8.96 -21.96
C TYR A 426 0.27 -10.00 -20.89
N ALA A 427 1.56 -10.33 -20.67
CA ALA A 427 1.98 -11.24 -19.61
C ALA A 427 1.64 -10.72 -18.22
N LEU A 428 1.87 -9.41 -17.96
CA LEU A 428 1.49 -8.78 -16.70
C LEU A 428 -0.02 -8.86 -16.44
N ALA A 429 -0.83 -8.58 -17.45
CA ALA A 429 -2.30 -8.69 -17.35
C ALA A 429 -2.76 -10.15 -17.21
N ALA A 430 -2.14 -11.09 -17.94
CA ALA A 430 -2.45 -12.51 -17.86
C ALA A 430 -2.18 -13.11 -16.47
N ASN A 431 -1.07 -12.70 -15.83
CA ASN A 431 -0.72 -13.10 -14.46
C ASN A 431 -1.75 -12.62 -13.43
N GLN A 432 -2.46 -11.53 -13.72
CA GLN A 432 -3.59 -11.03 -12.92
C GLN A 432 -4.93 -11.70 -13.27
N GLY A 433 -4.94 -12.69 -14.16
CA GLY A 433 -6.14 -13.42 -14.52
C GLY A 433 -6.93 -12.84 -15.69
N HIS A 434 -6.43 -11.82 -16.41
CA HIS A 434 -7.14 -11.19 -17.53
C HIS A 434 -7.21 -12.14 -18.74
N ALA A 435 -8.39 -12.70 -19.02
CA ALA A 435 -8.59 -13.73 -20.05
C ALA A 435 -8.19 -13.27 -21.46
N GLY A 436 -8.64 -12.10 -21.89
CA GLY A 436 -8.31 -11.56 -23.23
C GLY A 436 -6.81 -11.29 -23.41
N ALA A 437 -6.10 -10.83 -22.37
CA ALA A 437 -4.63 -10.66 -22.43
C ALA A 437 -3.91 -12.02 -22.48
N THR A 438 -4.41 -13.02 -21.74
CA THR A 438 -3.89 -14.40 -21.79
C THR A 438 -4.01 -14.97 -23.21
N PHE A 439 -5.17 -14.77 -23.84
CA PHE A 439 -5.40 -15.16 -25.22
C PHE A 439 -4.50 -14.41 -26.22
N ALA A 440 -4.40 -13.08 -26.09
CA ALA A 440 -3.55 -12.27 -26.96
C ALA A 440 -2.08 -12.69 -26.87
N LEU A 441 -1.58 -12.99 -25.68
CA LEU A 441 -0.23 -13.50 -25.47
C LEU A 441 -0.04 -14.89 -26.12
N ALA A 442 -1.02 -15.78 -25.95
CA ALA A 442 -1.01 -17.09 -26.61
C ALA A 442 -0.90 -16.96 -28.14
N ARG A 443 -1.70 -16.07 -28.72
CA ARG A 443 -1.67 -15.79 -30.15
C ARG A 443 -0.31 -15.25 -30.60
N LEU A 444 0.26 -14.27 -29.89
CA LEU A 444 1.58 -13.72 -30.20
C LEU A 444 2.69 -14.79 -30.18
N LEU A 445 2.63 -15.73 -29.25
CA LEU A 445 3.63 -16.81 -29.11
C LEU A 445 3.39 -17.98 -30.08
N SER A 446 2.21 -18.08 -30.69
CA SER A 446 1.88 -19.16 -31.66
C SER A 446 2.26 -18.85 -33.10
N GLU A 447 2.49 -17.57 -33.43
CA GLU A 447 2.74 -17.06 -34.75
C GLU A 447 4.21 -16.61 -34.90
N ASP A 448 4.72 -16.62 -36.15
CA ASP A 448 5.99 -15.96 -36.48
C ASP A 448 5.74 -14.45 -36.66
N SER A 449 5.41 -13.80 -35.58
CA SER A 449 4.98 -12.39 -35.55
C SER A 449 6.14 -11.41 -35.38
N GLY A 450 7.37 -11.92 -35.17
CA GLY A 450 8.55 -11.12 -34.79
C GLY A 450 8.95 -11.29 -33.33
N ILE A 451 8.20 -12.08 -32.55
CA ILE A 451 8.62 -12.67 -31.28
C ILE A 451 8.95 -14.15 -31.56
N LYS A 452 9.98 -14.67 -30.88
CA LYS A 452 10.32 -16.08 -31.00
C LYS A 452 9.10 -16.94 -30.60
N PRO A 453 8.58 -17.78 -31.50
CA PRO A 453 7.46 -18.66 -31.21
C PRO A 453 7.79 -19.63 -30.08
N ASP A 454 6.80 -19.85 -29.20
CA ASP A 454 6.83 -20.87 -28.15
C ASP A 454 5.46 -21.57 -28.13
N LEU A 455 5.35 -22.64 -28.93
CA LEU A 455 4.08 -23.34 -29.11
C LEU A 455 3.61 -24.06 -27.85
N ALA A 456 4.53 -24.54 -26.99
CA ALA A 456 4.15 -25.20 -25.73
C ALA A 456 3.50 -24.21 -24.77
N LYS A 457 4.12 -23.05 -24.56
CA LYS A 457 3.60 -21.96 -23.76
C LYS A 457 2.34 -21.34 -24.35
N ALA A 458 2.32 -21.17 -25.69
CA ALA A 458 1.13 -20.67 -26.40
C ALA A 458 -0.09 -21.58 -26.20
N TRP A 459 0.10 -22.91 -26.26
CA TRP A 459 -0.95 -23.88 -26.00
C TRP A 459 -1.46 -23.81 -24.55
N ALA A 460 -0.53 -23.76 -23.59
CA ALA A 460 -0.88 -23.65 -22.18
C ALA A 460 -1.70 -22.39 -21.88
N LEU A 461 -1.27 -21.23 -22.41
CA LEU A 461 -1.98 -19.96 -22.27
C LEU A 461 -3.34 -19.95 -22.98
N ALA A 462 -3.43 -20.50 -24.20
CA ALA A 462 -4.70 -20.60 -24.92
C ALA A 462 -5.69 -21.50 -24.16
N THR A 463 -5.23 -22.63 -23.62
CA THR A 463 -6.05 -23.51 -22.78
C THR A 463 -6.55 -22.78 -21.53
N LEU A 464 -5.65 -22.04 -20.85
CA LEU A 464 -6.02 -21.26 -19.67
C LEU A 464 -6.99 -20.13 -19.98
N ALA A 465 -6.84 -19.44 -21.11
CA ALA A 465 -7.76 -18.40 -21.54
C ALA A 465 -9.17 -18.97 -21.84
N ALA A 466 -9.24 -20.15 -22.46
CA ALA A 466 -10.50 -20.85 -22.69
C ALA A 466 -11.19 -21.24 -21.37
N GLU A 467 -10.45 -21.75 -20.39
CA GLU A 467 -10.97 -22.04 -19.05
C GLU A 467 -11.49 -20.79 -18.33
N ARG A 468 -10.96 -19.60 -18.67
CA ARG A 468 -11.39 -18.30 -18.15
C ARG A 468 -12.53 -17.66 -18.96
N GLY A 469 -13.08 -18.37 -19.95
CA GLY A 469 -14.25 -17.95 -20.71
C GLY A 469 -13.95 -17.19 -22.00
N GLU A 470 -12.71 -17.20 -22.50
CA GLU A 470 -12.40 -16.61 -23.81
C GLU A 470 -12.78 -17.59 -24.93
N GLU A 471 -13.83 -17.28 -25.68
CA GLU A 471 -14.45 -18.21 -26.63
C GLU A 471 -13.52 -18.65 -27.77
N GLU A 472 -12.69 -17.71 -28.30
CA GLU A 472 -11.77 -17.99 -29.40
C GLU A 472 -10.53 -18.82 -28.97
N ALA A 473 -10.23 -18.84 -27.67
CA ALA A 473 -9.04 -19.46 -27.14
C ALA A 473 -9.03 -20.99 -27.26
N ALA A 474 -10.20 -21.63 -27.14
CA ALA A 474 -10.33 -23.08 -27.31
C ALA A 474 -9.97 -23.54 -28.73
N LYS A 475 -10.34 -22.75 -29.74
CA LYS A 475 -9.97 -23.02 -31.13
C LYS A 475 -8.45 -22.88 -31.33
N LEU A 476 -7.88 -21.79 -30.81
CA LEU A 476 -6.43 -21.58 -30.88
C LEU A 476 -5.65 -22.73 -30.20
N ALA A 477 -6.08 -23.17 -29.02
CA ALA A 477 -5.48 -24.30 -28.32
C ALA A 477 -5.53 -25.59 -29.15
N SER A 478 -6.66 -25.87 -29.81
CA SER A 478 -6.81 -27.02 -30.72
C SER A 478 -5.89 -26.93 -31.94
N ASP A 479 -5.82 -25.76 -32.56
CA ASP A 479 -4.96 -25.51 -33.73
C ASP A 479 -3.47 -25.66 -33.36
N ILE A 480 -3.05 -25.16 -32.21
CA ILE A 480 -1.68 -25.33 -31.71
C ILE A 480 -1.41 -26.80 -31.38
N ALA A 481 -2.33 -27.53 -30.75
CA ALA A 481 -2.18 -28.95 -30.43
C ALA A 481 -1.93 -29.80 -31.67
N GLY A 482 -2.57 -29.47 -32.79
CA GLY A 482 -2.33 -30.15 -34.07
C GLY A 482 -0.93 -29.91 -34.69
N ARG A 483 -0.19 -28.94 -34.17
CA ARG A 483 1.18 -28.58 -34.60
C ARG A 483 2.26 -29.15 -33.67
N LEU A 484 1.88 -29.69 -32.51
CA LEU A 484 2.78 -30.24 -31.50
C LEU A 484 2.87 -31.76 -31.64
N ASP A 485 4.05 -32.31 -31.43
CA ASP A 485 4.21 -33.76 -31.21
C ASP A 485 3.84 -34.17 -29.77
N ASP A 486 3.76 -35.49 -29.51
CA ASP A 486 3.36 -36.00 -28.18
C ASP A 486 4.26 -35.51 -27.05
N LYS A 487 5.56 -35.35 -27.30
CA LYS A 487 6.54 -34.87 -26.31
C LYS A 487 6.32 -33.38 -26.03
N GLN A 488 6.18 -32.59 -27.07
CA GLN A 488 5.90 -31.14 -26.94
C GLN A 488 4.56 -30.89 -26.25
N LEU A 489 3.53 -31.71 -26.53
CA LEU A 489 2.24 -31.61 -25.87
C LEU A 489 2.32 -31.98 -24.38
N ALA A 490 3.17 -32.94 -24.01
CA ALA A 490 3.43 -33.27 -22.61
C ALA A 490 4.15 -32.11 -21.89
N GLU A 491 5.10 -31.44 -22.54
CA GLU A 491 5.76 -30.22 -22.03
C GLU A 491 4.74 -29.08 -21.85
N ALA A 492 3.87 -28.85 -22.83
CA ALA A 492 2.82 -27.84 -22.77
C ALA A 492 1.82 -28.05 -21.61
N ARG A 493 1.46 -29.30 -21.32
CA ARG A 493 0.63 -29.65 -20.14
C ARG A 493 1.34 -29.34 -18.83
N LYS A 494 2.64 -29.61 -18.75
CA LYS A 494 3.44 -29.29 -17.55
C LYS A 494 3.55 -27.77 -17.36
N GLU A 495 3.70 -27.02 -18.45
CA GLU A 495 3.71 -25.55 -18.42
C GLU A 495 2.36 -25.00 -17.91
N LEU A 496 1.23 -25.56 -18.36
CA LEU A 496 -0.10 -25.19 -17.89
C LEU A 496 -0.24 -25.39 -16.36
N GLU A 497 0.21 -26.53 -15.83
CA GLU A 497 0.19 -26.79 -14.39
C GLU A 497 1.11 -25.82 -13.61
N THR A 498 2.25 -25.48 -14.20
CA THR A 498 3.17 -24.50 -13.60
C THR A 498 2.52 -23.12 -13.50
N ILE A 499 1.86 -22.66 -14.57
CA ILE A 499 1.14 -21.38 -14.59
C ILE A 499 -0.02 -21.41 -13.58
N LYS A 500 -0.80 -22.50 -13.52
CA LYS A 500 -1.92 -22.66 -12.57
C LYS A 500 -1.46 -22.69 -11.11
N SER A 501 -0.27 -23.19 -10.83
CA SER A 501 0.29 -23.24 -9.47
C SER A 501 0.77 -21.89 -8.94
N GLY A 502 0.63 -20.80 -9.71
CA GLY A 502 1.00 -19.44 -9.32
C GLY A 502 2.51 -19.17 -9.31
N LYS A 503 3.33 -20.07 -9.87
CA LYS A 503 4.73 -19.76 -10.15
C LYS A 503 4.75 -18.80 -11.34
N PRO A 504 5.52 -17.68 -11.29
CA PRO A 504 5.53 -16.71 -12.37
C PRO A 504 5.93 -17.39 -13.69
N ALA A 505 5.12 -17.18 -14.72
CA ALA A 505 5.35 -17.73 -16.07
C ALA A 505 6.58 -17.13 -16.79
N VAL A 506 7.35 -16.27 -16.10
CA VAL A 506 8.53 -15.56 -16.61
C VAL A 506 9.63 -15.58 -15.55
N GLU A 507 10.35 -16.67 -15.42
CA GLU A 507 11.73 -16.67 -14.95
C GLU A 507 12.59 -17.42 -15.97
N GLU A 508 13.65 -16.73 -16.41
CA GLU A 508 14.75 -17.12 -17.29
C GLU A 508 14.69 -16.64 -18.75
N GLN A 509 14.90 -15.33 -18.94
CA GLN A 509 15.72 -14.86 -20.05
C GLN A 509 16.40 -13.51 -19.72
N ALA A 510 17.25 -13.49 -18.70
CA ALA A 510 18.28 -12.46 -18.54
C ALA A 510 19.50 -13.04 -17.81
N LYS A 511 20.18 -14.00 -18.42
CA LYS A 511 21.62 -14.15 -18.15
C LYS A 511 22.35 -13.19 -19.09
N PRO A 512 23.14 -12.24 -18.57
CA PRO A 512 24.04 -11.46 -19.41
C PRO A 512 25.05 -12.43 -20.02
N ALA A 513 25.25 -12.33 -21.32
CA ALA A 513 26.28 -13.06 -22.02
C ALA A 513 27.64 -12.75 -21.37
N ASP A 514 28.30 -13.78 -20.87
CA ASP A 514 29.67 -13.79 -20.44
C ASP A 514 30.56 -13.19 -21.55
N LYS A 515 31.06 -11.98 -21.32
CA LYS A 515 32.18 -11.49 -22.11
C LYS A 515 33.42 -12.29 -21.71
N LYS A 516 33.68 -13.37 -22.42
CA LYS A 516 35.01 -13.93 -22.51
C LYS A 516 35.78 -13.20 -23.61
N ASP A 517 36.85 -12.63 -23.17
CA ASP A 517 38.12 -12.35 -23.83
C ASP A 517 38.14 -11.68 -25.23
N LYS A 518 38.51 -10.41 -25.27
CA LYS A 518 39.85 -10.05 -25.85
C LYS A 518 40.23 -8.62 -25.40
#